data_4e66182c33b6390fbe6d69cb2e3755cc
#
_entry.id   4e66182c33b6390fbe6d69cb2e3755cc
#
_cell.length_a   1.000
_cell.length_b   1.000
_cell.length_c   1.000
_cell.angle_alpha   90.00
_cell.angle_beta   90.00
_cell.angle_gamma   90.00
#
_symmetry.space_group_name_H-M   'P 1'
#
loop_
_entity.id
_entity.type
_entity.pdbx_description
1 polymer ?
#
loop_
_entity_poly.entity_id
_entity_poly.type
_entity_poly.pdbx_seq_one_letter_code
_entity_poly.pdbx_strand_id
1 'polypeptide(L)'
;AVILQQIRPDILLINEIAYDQPGAPGWVEGLEPGQNGQRFADLFLAVPQGEGLEALRYSVFMRPVNTGVASGMDLDNDGRVSLEPVLRAVDDRLAEQTAADRAYGQDAWGFGTFPGQYGMALLVREDLEILVEDARTFQRLAWSRMPDALEPEDPVTGESWYSSEEWKAMRLSSKSHWDVPIRLPGGQIIHALASHPTPPAFDGPEMRNRMRNHDEIRFWIDYLGEEDYLVDDGGRVGGLSKGRHFVLLGDLNADPGGGNSLEGAIETLITHDRVNSSFTPEASSSSAVELPHLDPSDTAGWGLRVDYVLPSAELEILDGGVWRQSADSEPEVSDHYPVWLDIAIPVSGSP
;
A
#
# COMPACT_ATOMS: atom_id res chain seq x y z
N ALA A 1 9.22 15.10 -4.90
CA ALA A 1 10.31 15.43 -3.94
C ALA A 1 10.05 16.78 -3.26
N VAL A 2 9.72 17.86 -4.00
CA VAL A 2 9.43 19.22 -3.41
C VAL A 2 8.42 19.11 -2.27
N ILE A 3 7.25 18.52 -2.52
CA ILE A 3 6.19 18.35 -1.52
C ILE A 3 6.71 17.61 -0.27
N LEU A 4 7.44 16.52 -0.46
CA LEU A 4 7.99 15.74 0.64
C LEU A 4 9.03 16.54 1.46
N GLN A 5 9.84 17.39 0.80
CA GLN A 5 10.78 18.28 1.49
C GLN A 5 10.09 19.43 2.26
N GLN A 6 8.85 19.75 1.90
CA GLN A 6 8.00 20.70 2.65
C GLN A 6 7.34 20.02 3.87
N ILE A 7 6.79 18.82 3.70
CA ILE A 7 6.12 18.05 4.76
C ILE A 7 7.15 17.52 5.78
N ARG A 8 8.32 17.03 5.32
CA ARG A 8 9.42 16.48 6.13
C ARG A 8 9.01 15.30 7.03
N PRO A 9 8.37 14.26 6.50
CA PRO A 9 7.92 13.15 7.31
C PRO A 9 9.09 12.34 7.90
N ASP A 10 8.91 11.82 9.13
CA ASP A 10 9.88 10.92 9.77
C ASP A 10 9.76 9.50 9.20
N ILE A 11 8.55 9.06 8.91
CA ILE A 11 8.21 7.79 8.31
C ILE A 11 7.26 8.08 7.14
N LEU A 12 7.57 7.55 5.96
CA LEU A 12 6.84 7.80 4.72
C LEU A 12 6.63 6.51 3.97
N LEU A 13 5.38 6.18 3.65
CA LEU A 13 5.05 5.15 2.67
C LEU A 13 4.81 5.80 1.31
N ILE A 14 5.50 5.31 0.29
CA ILE A 14 5.26 5.64 -1.11
C ILE A 14 4.67 4.41 -1.78
N ASN A 15 3.46 4.55 -2.32
CA ASN A 15 2.82 3.55 -3.15
C ASN A 15 3.20 3.77 -4.63
N GLU A 16 3.02 2.73 -5.44
CA GLU A 16 3.22 2.72 -6.89
C GLU A 16 4.67 2.98 -7.38
N ILE A 17 5.63 2.85 -6.49
CA ILE A 17 7.04 2.79 -6.86
C ILE A 17 7.43 1.35 -7.21
N ALA A 18 7.84 1.11 -8.45
CA ALA A 18 8.14 -0.23 -8.92
C ALA A 18 9.26 -0.90 -8.09
N TYR A 19 9.04 -2.16 -7.70
CA TYR A 19 10.09 -3.02 -7.14
C TYR A 19 10.95 -3.53 -8.30
N ASP A 20 12.16 -3.03 -8.41
CA ASP A 20 13.09 -3.41 -9.48
C ASP A 20 13.63 -4.84 -9.27
N GLN A 21 13.32 -5.72 -10.22
CA GLN A 21 13.68 -7.14 -10.21
C GLN A 21 13.77 -7.69 -11.64
N PRO A 22 14.23 -8.94 -11.85
CA PRO A 22 14.23 -9.56 -13.18
C PRO A 22 12.87 -9.46 -13.86
N GLY A 23 12.86 -8.99 -15.12
CA GLY A 23 11.65 -8.75 -15.92
C GLY A 23 11.04 -7.35 -15.74
N ALA A 24 11.48 -6.55 -14.78
CA ALA A 24 11.07 -5.15 -14.67
C ALA A 24 11.82 -4.26 -15.68
N PRO A 25 11.20 -3.20 -16.22
CA PRO A 25 11.86 -2.24 -17.10
C PRO A 25 13.09 -1.62 -16.45
N GLY A 26 14.21 -1.61 -17.18
CA GLY A 26 15.47 -1.05 -16.69
C GLY A 26 16.25 -1.95 -15.71
N TRP A 27 15.75 -3.15 -15.42
CA TRP A 27 16.51 -4.13 -14.66
C TRP A 27 17.78 -4.56 -15.42
N VAL A 28 18.88 -4.66 -14.68
CA VAL A 28 20.16 -5.16 -15.20
C VAL A 28 20.59 -6.34 -14.34
N GLU A 29 20.98 -7.44 -14.98
CA GLU A 29 21.45 -8.65 -14.30
C GLU A 29 22.66 -8.34 -13.40
N GLY A 30 22.62 -8.87 -12.18
CA GLY A 30 23.66 -8.67 -11.15
C GLY A 30 23.42 -7.47 -10.24
N LEU A 31 22.35 -6.68 -10.43
CA LEU A 31 21.93 -5.68 -9.46
C LEU A 31 21.10 -6.34 -8.33
N GLU A 32 21.24 -5.81 -7.12
CA GLU A 32 20.36 -6.17 -6.00
C GLU A 32 18.94 -5.65 -6.30
N PRO A 33 17.89 -6.48 -6.12
CA PRO A 33 16.50 -6.05 -6.30
C PRO A 33 16.04 -5.04 -5.23
N GLY A 34 14.98 -4.29 -5.55
CA GLY A 34 14.31 -3.44 -4.57
C GLY A 34 15.06 -2.16 -4.21
N GLN A 35 15.82 -1.59 -5.15
CA GLN A 35 16.62 -0.39 -4.94
C GLN A 35 15.93 0.90 -5.37
N ASN A 36 14.78 0.84 -6.05
CA ASN A 36 14.14 2.05 -6.59
C ASN A 36 13.73 3.04 -5.50
N GLY A 37 13.24 2.55 -4.35
CA GLY A 37 12.93 3.42 -3.21
C GLY A 37 14.18 4.15 -2.68
N GLN A 38 15.31 3.44 -2.52
CA GLN A 38 16.56 4.05 -2.07
C GLN A 38 17.13 5.02 -3.13
N ARG A 39 17.05 4.68 -4.41
CA ARG A 39 17.44 5.61 -5.50
C ARG A 39 16.59 6.88 -5.49
N PHE A 40 15.29 6.76 -5.25
CA PHE A 40 14.43 7.93 -5.11
C PHE A 40 14.85 8.80 -3.92
N ALA A 41 15.11 8.20 -2.76
CA ALA A 41 15.59 8.91 -1.59
C ALA A 41 16.92 9.62 -1.85
N ASP A 42 17.91 8.93 -2.41
CA ASP A 42 19.28 9.44 -2.60
C ASP A 42 19.35 10.52 -3.70
N LEU A 43 18.63 10.31 -4.81
CA LEU A 43 18.75 11.18 -5.98
C LEU A 43 17.82 12.40 -5.93
N PHE A 44 16.72 12.31 -5.19
CA PHE A 44 15.71 13.38 -5.17
C PHE A 44 15.47 13.96 -3.78
N LEU A 45 15.40 13.16 -2.72
CA LEU A 45 15.13 13.69 -1.38
C LEU A 45 16.38 14.17 -0.67
N ALA A 46 17.52 13.50 -0.88
CA ALA A 46 18.81 13.90 -0.31
C ALA A 46 19.45 15.13 -1.00
N VAL A 47 18.78 15.66 -2.02
CA VAL A 47 19.22 16.87 -2.76
C VAL A 47 18.12 17.93 -2.64
N PRO A 48 18.42 19.15 -2.17
CA PRO A 48 17.43 20.24 -2.12
C PRO A 48 16.81 20.50 -3.49
N GLN A 49 15.49 20.48 -3.57
CA GLN A 49 14.73 20.61 -4.83
C GLN A 49 14.28 22.06 -5.13
N GLY A 50 14.60 22.99 -4.27
CA GLY A 50 14.27 24.41 -4.44
C GLY A 50 14.90 25.28 -3.39
N GLU A 51 14.76 26.62 -3.57
CA GLU A 51 15.25 27.60 -2.60
C GLU A 51 14.50 27.45 -1.26
N GLY A 52 15.22 27.39 -0.16
CA GLY A 52 14.67 27.21 1.18
C GLY A 52 14.26 25.77 1.54
N LEU A 53 14.39 24.82 0.61
CA LEU A 53 14.17 23.39 0.90
C LEU A 53 15.47 22.73 1.37
N GLU A 54 15.35 21.87 2.37
CA GLU A 54 16.48 21.13 2.92
C GLU A 54 16.44 19.67 2.48
N ALA A 55 17.63 19.08 2.33
CA ALA A 55 17.76 17.65 2.05
C ALA A 55 17.12 16.79 3.15
N LEU A 56 16.52 15.69 2.75
CA LEU A 56 15.98 14.65 3.61
C LEU A 56 16.73 13.34 3.36
N ARG A 57 17.15 12.67 4.43
CA ARG A 57 17.87 11.41 4.34
C ARG A 57 17.06 10.29 4.95
N TYR A 58 16.96 9.18 4.21
CA TYR A 58 16.15 8.04 4.58
C TYR A 58 16.90 6.73 4.35
N SER A 59 16.68 5.80 5.27
CA SER A 59 16.85 4.36 5.03
C SER A 59 15.54 3.82 4.47
N VAL A 60 15.60 2.89 3.52
CA VAL A 60 14.41 2.41 2.83
C VAL A 60 14.20 0.92 3.03
N PHE A 61 12.97 0.55 3.41
CA PHE A 61 12.52 -0.83 3.39
C PHE A 61 11.69 -1.05 2.14
N MET A 62 12.10 -2.00 1.31
CA MET A 62 11.42 -2.41 0.11
C MET A 62 11.49 -3.94 -0.03
N ARG A 63 10.38 -4.60 -0.36
CA ARG A 63 10.31 -6.05 -0.49
C ARG A 63 9.47 -6.41 -1.72
N PRO A 64 9.61 -7.63 -2.26
CA PRO A 64 8.85 -8.08 -3.41
C PRO A 64 7.34 -7.92 -3.22
N VAL A 65 6.67 -7.63 -4.33
CA VAL A 65 5.21 -7.53 -4.41
C VAL A 65 4.66 -8.54 -5.43
N ASN A 66 3.35 -8.77 -5.38
CA ASN A 66 2.68 -9.73 -6.25
C ASN A 66 2.30 -9.16 -7.62
N THR A 67 2.23 -7.84 -7.71
CA THR A 67 1.84 -7.16 -8.96
C THR A 67 2.80 -7.46 -10.09
N GLY A 68 2.23 -7.87 -11.21
CA GLY A 68 2.97 -8.23 -12.42
C GLY A 68 3.81 -9.50 -12.31
N VAL A 69 3.65 -10.29 -11.23
CA VAL A 69 4.31 -11.60 -11.10
C VAL A 69 3.36 -12.67 -11.65
N ALA A 70 3.74 -13.29 -12.78
CA ALA A 70 2.94 -14.32 -13.43
C ALA A 70 2.57 -15.45 -12.46
N SER A 71 1.30 -15.83 -12.41
CA SER A 71 0.81 -16.93 -11.57
C SER A 71 1.07 -18.31 -12.18
N GLY A 72 1.10 -18.38 -13.51
CA GLY A 72 1.11 -19.62 -14.27
C GLY A 72 -0.30 -20.25 -14.41
N MET A 73 -1.35 -19.51 -14.09
CA MET A 73 -2.75 -19.94 -14.10
C MET A 73 -3.60 -18.96 -14.92
N ASP A 74 -4.73 -19.42 -15.40
CA ASP A 74 -5.74 -18.64 -16.14
C ASP A 74 -6.70 -18.00 -15.11
N LEU A 75 -6.28 -16.88 -14.52
CA LEU A 75 -7.01 -16.25 -13.41
C LEU A 75 -8.19 -15.39 -13.88
N ASP A 76 -8.28 -15.06 -15.16
CA ASP A 76 -9.38 -14.28 -15.73
C ASP A 76 -10.39 -15.12 -16.51
N ASN A 77 -10.15 -16.45 -16.61
CA ASN A 77 -10.99 -17.42 -17.29
C ASN A 77 -11.18 -17.15 -18.80
N ASP A 78 -10.15 -16.56 -19.46
CA ASP A 78 -10.19 -16.31 -20.90
C ASP A 78 -9.81 -17.56 -21.74
N GLY A 79 -9.41 -18.65 -21.09
CA GLY A 79 -8.99 -19.93 -21.68
C GLY A 79 -7.52 -19.94 -22.09
N ARG A 80 -6.71 -18.99 -21.62
CA ARG A 80 -5.28 -18.88 -21.91
C ARG A 80 -4.51 -18.56 -20.64
N VAL A 81 -3.23 -18.89 -20.62
CA VAL A 81 -2.29 -18.50 -19.56
C VAL A 81 -1.22 -17.60 -20.14
N SER A 82 -1.12 -16.37 -19.67
CA SER A 82 -0.13 -15.38 -20.11
C SER A 82 1.06 -15.37 -19.13
N LEU A 83 2.25 -15.80 -19.60
CA LEU A 83 3.43 -15.98 -18.75
C LEU A 83 4.48 -14.90 -18.91
N GLU A 84 4.54 -14.26 -20.08
CA GLU A 84 5.60 -13.35 -20.43
C GLU A 84 5.09 -11.91 -20.51
N PRO A 85 5.71 -10.98 -19.76
CA PRO A 85 5.35 -9.56 -19.87
C PRO A 85 5.73 -9.01 -21.24
N VAL A 86 4.97 -8.05 -21.74
CA VAL A 86 5.34 -7.30 -22.93
C VAL A 86 6.48 -6.35 -22.57
N LEU A 87 7.71 -6.75 -22.90
CA LEU A 87 8.88 -5.92 -22.61
C LEU A 87 8.85 -4.64 -23.47
N ARG A 88 8.94 -3.51 -22.81
CA ARG A 88 8.99 -2.18 -23.42
C ARG A 88 10.30 -1.49 -23.08
N ALA A 89 10.74 -0.60 -23.97
CA ALA A 89 11.80 0.34 -23.62
C ALA A 89 11.37 1.22 -22.44
N VAL A 90 12.34 1.69 -21.66
CA VAL A 90 12.06 2.55 -20.49
C VAL A 90 11.25 3.80 -20.89
N ASP A 91 11.48 4.32 -22.09
CA ASP A 91 10.79 5.51 -22.61
C ASP A 91 9.33 5.24 -23.04
N ASP A 92 8.96 3.97 -23.28
CA ASP A 92 7.61 3.58 -23.70
C ASP A 92 6.70 3.14 -22.55
N ARG A 93 7.19 3.17 -21.31
CA ARG A 93 6.42 2.71 -20.11
C ARG A 93 5.18 3.53 -19.81
N LEU A 94 5.08 4.76 -20.30
CA LEU A 94 3.89 5.62 -20.20
C LEU A 94 2.91 5.40 -21.37
N ALA A 95 3.24 4.50 -22.33
CA ALA A 95 2.33 4.17 -23.41
C ALA A 95 1.08 3.45 -22.85
N GLU A 96 -0.05 3.64 -23.52
CA GLU A 96 -1.29 2.95 -23.18
C GLU A 96 -1.10 1.43 -23.14
N GLN A 97 -1.75 0.79 -22.17
CA GLN A 97 -1.73 -0.67 -22.04
C GLN A 97 -2.41 -1.33 -23.23
N THR A 98 -1.70 -2.25 -23.89
CA THR A 98 -2.25 -3.07 -24.96
C THR A 98 -3.12 -4.20 -24.43
N ALA A 99 -3.82 -4.91 -25.32
CA ALA A 99 -4.55 -6.12 -24.96
C ALA A 99 -3.62 -7.21 -24.37
N ALA A 100 -2.39 -7.32 -24.87
CA ALA A 100 -1.40 -8.29 -24.36
C ALA A 100 -0.91 -7.91 -22.95
N ASP A 101 -0.70 -6.62 -22.66
CA ASP A 101 -0.36 -6.15 -21.31
C ASP A 101 -1.46 -6.50 -20.32
N ARG A 102 -2.73 -6.28 -20.71
CA ARG A 102 -3.89 -6.60 -19.87
C ARG A 102 -4.01 -8.10 -19.63
N ALA A 103 -3.90 -8.92 -20.68
CA ALA A 103 -3.95 -10.38 -20.55
C ALA A 103 -2.86 -10.89 -19.59
N TYR A 104 -1.62 -10.38 -19.72
CA TYR A 104 -0.56 -10.72 -18.76
C TYR A 104 -0.91 -10.30 -17.32
N GLY A 105 -1.37 -9.06 -17.16
CA GLY A 105 -1.71 -8.52 -15.84
C GLY A 105 -2.86 -9.24 -15.15
N GLN A 106 -3.83 -9.74 -15.92
CA GLN A 106 -4.99 -10.50 -15.39
C GLN A 106 -4.59 -11.87 -14.84
N ASP A 107 -3.55 -12.50 -15.41
CA ASP A 107 -3.00 -13.78 -14.97
C ASP A 107 -1.87 -13.65 -13.92
N ALA A 108 -1.50 -12.43 -13.56
CA ALA A 108 -0.54 -12.21 -12.49
C ALA A 108 -1.18 -12.35 -11.09
N TRP A 109 -0.39 -12.69 -10.07
CA TRP A 109 -0.87 -12.75 -8.68
C TRP A 109 -1.51 -11.44 -8.17
N GLY A 110 -1.13 -10.33 -8.74
CA GLY A 110 -1.74 -9.01 -8.63
C GLY A 110 -1.54 -8.29 -9.95
N PHE A 111 -2.53 -7.53 -10.39
CA PHE A 111 -2.48 -6.86 -11.69
C PHE A 111 -1.23 -5.99 -11.85
N GLY A 112 -0.53 -6.18 -12.93
CA GLY A 112 0.64 -5.41 -13.33
C GLY A 112 1.19 -5.91 -14.67
N THR A 113 1.72 -5.02 -15.49
CA THR A 113 2.20 -5.35 -16.85
C THR A 113 3.65 -5.82 -16.88
N PHE A 114 4.33 -5.77 -15.74
CA PHE A 114 5.68 -6.31 -15.53
C PHE A 114 5.89 -6.63 -14.05
N PRO A 115 6.81 -7.55 -13.70
CA PRO A 115 7.07 -7.94 -12.33
C PRO A 115 7.52 -6.76 -11.46
N GLY A 116 6.82 -6.51 -10.34
CA GLY A 116 7.15 -5.43 -9.39
C GLY A 116 6.51 -4.09 -9.68
N GLN A 117 5.68 -3.96 -10.73
CA GLN A 117 4.88 -2.75 -10.97
C GLN A 117 3.98 -2.46 -9.75
N TYR A 118 3.64 -1.20 -9.50
CA TYR A 118 2.81 -0.78 -8.37
C TYR A 118 3.33 -1.23 -6.99
N GLY A 119 4.65 -1.32 -6.84
CA GLY A 119 5.28 -1.68 -5.57
C GLY A 119 5.15 -0.60 -4.51
N MET A 120 5.73 -0.86 -3.35
CA MET A 120 5.73 0.04 -2.20
C MET A 120 7.16 0.27 -1.70
N ALA A 121 7.42 1.45 -1.13
CA ALA A 121 8.66 1.75 -0.41
C ALA A 121 8.34 2.48 0.89
N LEU A 122 8.82 1.94 2.01
CA LEU A 122 8.74 2.59 3.31
C LEU A 122 10.08 3.29 3.58
N LEU A 123 10.06 4.61 3.61
CA LEU A 123 11.20 5.47 3.88
C LEU A 123 11.17 5.87 5.35
N VAL A 124 12.27 5.68 6.04
CA VAL A 124 12.42 5.97 7.47
C VAL A 124 13.62 6.89 7.64
N ARG A 125 13.44 8.03 8.32
CA ARG A 125 14.52 9.01 8.54
C ARG A 125 15.76 8.35 9.16
N GLU A 126 16.97 8.71 8.72
CA GLU A 126 18.23 8.02 9.05
C GLU A 126 18.56 7.93 10.55
N ASP A 127 18.00 8.79 11.38
CA ASP A 127 18.18 8.72 12.85
C ASP A 127 17.22 7.74 13.54
N LEU A 128 16.33 7.12 12.79
CA LEU A 128 15.46 6.02 13.19
C LEU A 128 16.02 4.71 12.63
N GLU A 129 15.84 3.61 13.36
CA GLU A 129 16.38 2.32 12.95
C GLU A 129 15.29 1.35 12.48
N ILE A 130 15.35 0.93 11.24
CA ILE A 130 14.49 -0.16 10.73
C ILE A 130 15.02 -1.49 11.26
N LEU A 131 14.20 -2.24 12.01
CA LEU A 131 14.55 -3.57 12.52
C LEU A 131 14.21 -4.62 11.43
N VAL A 132 15.04 -4.67 10.40
CA VAL A 132 14.79 -5.45 9.18
C VAL A 132 14.56 -6.94 9.46
N GLU A 133 15.33 -7.51 10.41
CA GLU A 133 15.23 -8.94 10.78
C GLU A 133 13.92 -9.28 11.51
N ASP A 134 13.29 -8.28 12.11
CA ASP A 134 12.02 -8.43 12.81
C ASP A 134 10.82 -8.11 11.92
N ALA A 135 11.06 -7.53 10.74
CA ALA A 135 9.99 -7.20 9.80
C ALA A 135 9.26 -8.45 9.31
N ARG A 136 7.96 -8.30 9.06
CA ARG A 136 7.09 -9.35 8.55
C ARG A 136 6.51 -8.93 7.21
N THR A 137 6.43 -9.86 6.29
CA THR A 137 5.77 -9.67 4.98
C THR A 137 4.79 -10.80 4.74
N PHE A 138 3.70 -10.52 4.04
CA PHE A 138 2.62 -11.47 3.75
C PHE A 138 2.32 -11.53 2.26
N GLN A 139 3.36 -11.50 1.44
CA GLN A 139 3.24 -11.58 -0.02
C GLN A 139 2.58 -12.89 -0.46
N ARG A 140 2.93 -14.00 0.22
CA ARG A 140 2.54 -15.37 -0.19
C ARG A 140 1.38 -15.95 0.61
N LEU A 141 0.75 -15.20 1.50
CA LEU A 141 -0.41 -15.68 2.23
C LEU A 141 -1.54 -16.01 1.24
N ALA A 142 -1.97 -17.29 1.21
CA ALA A 142 -3.06 -17.69 0.34
C ALA A 142 -4.40 -17.12 0.84
N TRP A 143 -5.21 -16.58 -0.07
CA TRP A 143 -6.50 -15.98 0.26
C TRP A 143 -7.47 -16.99 0.90
N SER A 144 -7.47 -18.21 0.39
CA SER A 144 -8.26 -19.34 0.92
C SER A 144 -7.93 -19.75 2.36
N ARG A 145 -6.85 -19.23 2.96
CA ARG A 145 -6.54 -19.46 4.37
C ARG A 145 -7.27 -18.53 5.34
N MET A 146 -7.78 -17.42 4.83
CA MET A 146 -8.57 -16.48 5.62
C MET A 146 -9.92 -17.15 5.93
N PRO A 147 -10.33 -17.28 7.20
CA PRO A 147 -11.66 -17.78 7.54
C PRO A 147 -12.75 -16.90 6.92
N ASP A 148 -13.77 -17.51 6.37
CA ASP A 148 -14.88 -16.79 5.70
C ASP A 148 -14.40 -15.77 4.62
N ALA A 149 -13.34 -16.14 3.88
CA ALA A 149 -12.85 -15.37 2.75
C ALA A 149 -13.94 -15.19 1.69
N LEU A 150 -14.01 -14.01 1.09
CA LEU A 150 -14.96 -13.70 0.02
C LEU A 150 -14.49 -14.34 -1.30
N GLU A 151 -14.78 -15.63 -1.49
CA GLU A 151 -14.47 -16.34 -2.72
C GLU A 151 -15.36 -15.82 -3.86
N PRO A 152 -14.81 -15.30 -4.97
CA PRO A 152 -15.61 -14.84 -6.09
C PRO A 152 -16.37 -15.98 -6.77
N GLU A 153 -17.59 -15.70 -7.23
CA GLU A 153 -18.44 -16.66 -7.93
C GLU A 153 -18.72 -16.19 -9.36
N ASP A 154 -18.83 -17.14 -10.28
CA ASP A 154 -19.37 -16.89 -11.62
C ASP A 154 -20.87 -16.53 -11.48
N PRO A 155 -21.27 -15.32 -11.84
CA PRO A 155 -22.65 -14.85 -11.63
C PRO A 155 -23.70 -15.55 -12.48
N VAL A 156 -23.27 -16.33 -13.49
CA VAL A 156 -24.19 -17.08 -14.38
C VAL A 156 -24.42 -18.49 -13.83
N THR A 157 -23.36 -19.15 -13.37
CA THR A 157 -23.43 -20.54 -12.91
C THR A 157 -23.60 -20.66 -11.39
N GLY A 158 -23.15 -19.65 -10.62
CA GLY A 158 -23.07 -19.69 -9.17
C GLY A 158 -21.95 -20.62 -8.63
N GLU A 159 -21.06 -21.06 -9.53
CA GLU A 159 -19.87 -21.83 -9.13
C GLU A 159 -18.73 -20.88 -8.79
N SER A 160 -17.71 -21.36 -8.06
CA SER A 160 -16.51 -20.59 -7.78
C SER A 160 -15.89 -20.06 -9.08
N TRP A 161 -15.47 -18.79 -9.08
CA TRP A 161 -14.73 -18.17 -10.20
C TRP A 161 -13.41 -18.88 -10.46
N TYR A 162 -12.70 -19.20 -9.38
CA TYR A 162 -11.45 -19.91 -9.44
C TYR A 162 -11.67 -21.44 -9.35
N SER A 163 -10.90 -22.20 -10.09
CA SER A 163 -10.81 -23.65 -9.85
C SER A 163 -10.30 -23.91 -8.43
N SER A 164 -10.51 -25.11 -7.90
CA SER A 164 -10.03 -25.48 -6.57
C SER A 164 -8.48 -25.41 -6.43
N GLU A 165 -7.75 -25.52 -7.53
CA GLU A 165 -6.28 -25.38 -7.56
C GLU A 165 -5.87 -23.92 -7.50
N GLU A 166 -6.50 -23.08 -8.31
CA GLU A 166 -6.27 -21.62 -8.33
C GLU A 166 -6.64 -20.98 -7.01
N TRP A 167 -7.83 -21.31 -6.45
CA TRP A 167 -8.25 -20.77 -5.16
C TRP A 167 -7.29 -21.09 -4.02
N LYS A 168 -6.77 -22.31 -3.97
CA LYS A 168 -5.76 -22.70 -2.98
C LYS A 168 -4.42 -21.98 -3.13
N ALA A 169 -4.09 -21.58 -4.35
CA ALA A 169 -2.83 -20.91 -4.67
C ALA A 169 -2.97 -19.38 -4.67
N MET A 170 -4.19 -18.83 -4.92
CA MET A 170 -4.44 -17.41 -5.03
C MET A 170 -3.98 -16.67 -3.79
N ARG A 171 -3.15 -15.66 -3.96
CA ARG A 171 -2.60 -14.85 -2.88
C ARG A 171 -3.60 -13.78 -2.46
N LEU A 172 -3.75 -13.59 -1.14
CA LEU A 172 -4.63 -12.54 -0.61
C LEU A 172 -4.16 -11.17 -1.07
N SER A 173 -2.90 -10.83 -0.82
CA SER A 173 -2.38 -9.50 -1.15
C SER A 173 -2.12 -9.34 -2.64
N SER A 174 -2.62 -8.29 -3.25
CA SER A 174 -2.25 -7.91 -4.62
C SER A 174 -0.82 -7.38 -4.71
N LYS A 175 -0.34 -6.73 -3.68
CA LYS A 175 1.06 -6.32 -3.50
C LYS A 175 1.70 -7.14 -2.39
N SER A 176 1.61 -6.67 -1.17
CA SER A 176 2.00 -7.35 0.08
C SER A 176 1.41 -6.59 1.26
N HIS A 177 1.38 -7.22 2.44
CA HIS A 177 1.19 -6.52 3.71
C HIS A 177 2.51 -6.57 4.47
N TRP A 178 2.94 -5.45 5.04
CA TRP A 178 4.18 -5.34 5.78
C TRP A 178 3.93 -4.88 7.21
N ASP A 179 4.56 -5.53 8.18
CA ASP A 179 4.78 -5.03 9.54
C ASP A 179 6.27 -4.77 9.70
N VAL A 180 6.65 -3.51 9.76
CA VAL A 180 8.04 -3.06 9.84
C VAL A 180 8.27 -2.36 11.17
N PRO A 181 8.90 -3.01 12.15
CA PRO A 181 9.23 -2.37 13.40
C PRO A 181 10.38 -1.38 13.25
N ILE A 182 10.18 -0.18 13.81
CA ILE A 182 11.10 0.95 13.74
C ILE A 182 11.48 1.34 15.18
N ARG A 183 12.77 1.38 15.48
CA ARG A 183 13.28 1.84 16.76
C ARG A 183 13.50 3.35 16.74
N LEU A 184 12.90 4.04 17.69
CA LEU A 184 13.04 5.47 17.90
C LEU A 184 14.27 5.78 18.76
N PRO A 185 14.81 7.02 18.74
CA PRO A 185 16.00 7.39 19.52
C PRO A 185 15.88 7.14 21.03
N GLY A 186 14.65 7.15 21.58
CA GLY A 186 14.35 6.82 22.97
C GLY A 186 14.28 5.32 23.27
N GLY A 187 14.51 4.44 22.29
CA GLY A 187 14.45 2.99 22.42
C GLY A 187 13.06 2.37 22.28
N GLN A 188 12.01 3.19 22.16
CA GLN A 188 10.65 2.72 21.86
C GLN A 188 10.60 2.11 20.45
N ILE A 189 9.71 1.15 20.25
CA ILE A 189 9.46 0.56 18.94
C ILE A 189 8.04 0.93 18.50
N ILE A 190 7.94 1.45 17.28
CA ILE A 190 6.68 1.64 16.57
C ILE A 190 6.66 0.73 15.35
N HIS A 191 5.52 0.11 15.09
CA HIS A 191 5.32 -0.75 13.93
C HIS A 191 4.69 0.05 12.78
N ALA A 192 5.35 0.18 11.65
CA ALA A 192 4.74 0.66 10.42
C ALA A 192 4.03 -0.51 9.73
N LEU A 193 2.69 -0.49 9.76
CA LEU A 193 1.83 -1.46 9.09
C LEU A 193 1.47 -0.90 7.73
N ALA A 194 1.99 -1.49 6.65
CA ALA A 194 1.89 -0.93 5.31
C ALA A 194 1.25 -1.89 4.32
N SER A 195 0.28 -1.41 3.54
CA SER A 195 -0.31 -2.14 2.44
C SER A 195 -0.85 -1.21 1.36
N HIS A 196 -1.09 -1.80 0.19
CA HIS A 196 -1.80 -1.17 -0.91
C HIS A 196 -2.75 -2.20 -1.53
N PRO A 197 -3.97 -2.36 -0.99
CA PRO A 197 -4.99 -3.27 -1.48
C PRO A 197 -5.35 -3.08 -2.95
N THR A 198 -5.97 -4.10 -3.52
CA THR A 198 -6.50 -4.06 -4.89
C THR A 198 -7.50 -2.91 -5.04
N PRO A 199 -7.42 -2.07 -6.09
CA PRO A 199 -8.51 -1.14 -6.40
C PRO A 199 -9.84 -1.88 -6.62
N PRO A 200 -10.96 -1.49 -5.98
CA PRO A 200 -12.28 -2.11 -6.16
C PRO A 200 -12.93 -1.66 -7.47
N ALA A 201 -12.18 -1.71 -8.55
CA ALA A 201 -12.50 -1.23 -9.88
C ALA A 201 -12.06 -2.24 -10.94
N PHE A 202 -12.44 -2.01 -12.18
CA PHE A 202 -12.10 -2.88 -13.32
C PHE A 202 -12.61 -4.32 -13.16
N ASP A 203 -13.63 -4.50 -12.33
CA ASP A 203 -14.30 -5.78 -12.13
C ASP A 203 -15.27 -6.10 -13.27
N GLY A 204 -15.38 -7.40 -13.55
CA GLY A 204 -16.56 -7.97 -14.16
C GLY A 204 -17.68 -8.20 -13.13
N PRO A 205 -18.74 -8.91 -13.54
CA PRO A 205 -19.86 -9.20 -12.64
C PRO A 205 -19.51 -10.16 -11.49
N GLU A 206 -18.37 -10.84 -11.54
CA GLU A 206 -17.81 -11.70 -10.50
C GLU A 206 -17.25 -10.91 -9.30
N MET A 207 -17.03 -9.60 -9.42
CA MET A 207 -16.58 -8.66 -8.38
C MET A 207 -15.31 -9.06 -7.64
N ARG A 208 -14.39 -9.80 -8.28
CA ARG A 208 -13.18 -10.35 -7.64
C ARG A 208 -12.27 -9.28 -7.03
N ASN A 209 -12.13 -8.10 -7.66
CA ASN A 209 -11.31 -7.02 -7.13
C ASN A 209 -11.92 -6.37 -5.89
N ARG A 210 -13.25 -6.18 -5.87
CA ARG A 210 -13.98 -5.66 -4.71
C ARG A 210 -13.90 -6.60 -3.52
N MET A 211 -14.08 -7.90 -3.75
CA MET A 211 -13.99 -8.94 -2.72
C MET A 211 -12.57 -9.03 -2.17
N ARG A 212 -11.57 -8.96 -3.05
CA ARG A 212 -10.17 -8.96 -2.66
C ARG A 212 -9.78 -7.71 -1.88
N ASN A 213 -10.19 -6.53 -2.32
CA ASN A 213 -9.99 -5.27 -1.59
C ASN A 213 -10.53 -5.36 -0.16
N HIS A 214 -11.79 -5.83 -0.02
CA HIS A 214 -12.41 -6.03 1.28
C HIS A 214 -11.57 -6.93 2.19
N ASP A 215 -11.13 -8.08 1.70
CA ASP A 215 -10.38 -9.04 2.50
C ASP A 215 -8.92 -8.61 2.74
N GLU A 216 -8.30 -7.85 1.82
CA GLU A 216 -7.01 -7.21 2.04
C GLU A 216 -7.07 -6.16 3.17
N ILE A 217 -8.18 -5.42 3.29
CA ILE A 217 -8.42 -4.48 4.40
C ILE A 217 -8.73 -5.25 5.69
N ARG A 218 -9.59 -6.27 5.63
CA ARG A 218 -9.92 -7.15 6.75
C ARG A 218 -8.68 -7.85 7.32
N PHE A 219 -7.66 -8.12 6.51
CA PHE A 219 -6.37 -8.62 6.99
C PHE A 219 -5.85 -7.81 8.18
N TRP A 220 -5.94 -6.48 8.16
CA TRP A 220 -5.47 -5.64 9.25
C TRP A 220 -6.32 -5.78 10.50
N ILE A 221 -7.64 -5.96 10.37
CA ILE A 221 -8.54 -6.24 11.50
C ILE A 221 -8.11 -7.53 12.19
N ASP A 222 -7.93 -8.59 11.40
CA ASP A 222 -7.52 -9.91 11.87
C ASP A 222 -6.07 -9.89 12.42
N TYR A 223 -5.18 -9.08 11.83
CA TYR A 223 -3.80 -8.88 12.30
C TYR A 223 -3.76 -8.19 13.67
N LEU A 224 -4.59 -7.19 13.87
CA LEU A 224 -4.78 -6.53 15.17
C LEU A 224 -5.54 -7.43 16.16
N GLY A 225 -6.35 -8.37 15.67
CA GLY A 225 -7.01 -9.42 16.45
C GLY A 225 -6.12 -10.58 16.89
N GLU A 226 -4.88 -10.64 16.39
CA GLU A 226 -3.89 -11.70 16.65
C GLU A 226 -4.32 -13.09 16.10
N GLU A 227 -5.06 -13.13 14.97
CA GLU A 227 -5.61 -14.35 14.41
C GLU A 227 -4.52 -15.35 13.93
N ASP A 228 -4.67 -16.63 14.31
CA ASP A 228 -3.65 -17.65 14.11
C ASP A 228 -3.48 -18.14 12.66
N TYR A 229 -4.44 -17.86 11.76
CA TYR A 229 -4.30 -18.23 10.35
C TYR A 229 -3.26 -17.38 9.61
N LEU A 230 -2.90 -16.24 10.16
CA LEU A 230 -1.92 -15.30 9.63
C LEU A 230 -0.52 -15.89 9.76
N VAL A 231 0.05 -16.29 8.65
CA VAL A 231 1.42 -16.83 8.58
C VAL A 231 2.21 -15.96 7.61
N ASP A 232 3.26 -15.31 8.11
CA ASP A 232 4.11 -14.47 7.28
C ASP A 232 5.02 -15.30 6.33
N ASP A 233 5.70 -14.61 5.42
CA ASP A 233 6.58 -15.24 4.43
C ASP A 233 7.79 -15.95 5.07
N GLY A 234 8.11 -15.63 6.33
CA GLY A 234 9.12 -16.29 7.16
C GLY A 234 8.59 -17.47 7.98
N GLY A 235 7.26 -17.70 8.00
CA GLY A 235 6.61 -18.78 8.73
C GLY A 235 6.21 -18.43 10.18
N ARG A 236 6.30 -17.15 10.61
CA ARG A 236 5.80 -16.72 11.92
C ARG A 236 4.28 -16.60 11.88
N VAL A 237 3.63 -17.12 12.93
CA VAL A 237 2.18 -17.19 13.07
C VAL A 237 1.64 -16.03 13.91
N GLY A 238 0.39 -15.63 13.68
CA GLY A 238 -0.35 -14.63 14.43
C GLY A 238 -0.11 -13.21 13.97
N GLY A 239 -0.82 -12.27 14.59
CA GLY A 239 -0.78 -10.84 14.29
C GLY A 239 0.12 -10.03 15.22
N LEU A 240 -0.19 -8.74 15.37
CA LEU A 240 0.52 -7.81 16.23
C LEU A 240 0.02 -7.89 17.67
N SER A 241 0.89 -8.31 18.59
CA SER A 241 0.54 -8.46 20.01
C SER A 241 -0.01 -7.17 20.62
N LYS A 242 -0.96 -7.32 21.53
CA LYS A 242 -1.55 -6.20 22.29
C LYS A 242 -0.50 -5.36 23.00
N GLY A 243 -0.72 -4.05 23.08
CA GLY A 243 0.20 -3.11 23.71
C GLY A 243 1.39 -2.72 22.86
N ARG A 244 1.48 -3.17 21.60
CA ARG A 244 2.43 -2.65 20.62
C ARG A 244 1.88 -1.40 19.95
N HIS A 245 2.70 -0.34 19.90
CA HIS A 245 2.37 0.87 19.15
C HIS A 245 2.56 0.65 17.65
N PHE A 246 1.63 1.12 16.87
CA PHE A 246 1.70 1.04 15.42
C PHE A 246 1.15 2.30 14.74
N VAL A 247 1.50 2.46 13.48
CA VAL A 247 0.81 3.34 12.54
C VAL A 247 0.55 2.52 11.28
N LEU A 248 -0.73 2.39 10.89
CA LEU A 248 -1.14 1.77 9.66
C LEU A 248 -1.14 2.82 8.55
N LEU A 249 -0.46 2.53 7.45
CA LEU A 249 -0.22 3.43 6.33
C LEU A 249 -0.64 2.75 5.02
N GLY A 250 -1.28 3.47 4.12
CA GLY A 250 -1.52 2.98 2.78
C GLY A 250 -2.61 3.70 2.01
N ASP A 251 -2.56 3.55 0.71
CA ASP A 251 -3.72 3.66 -0.14
C ASP A 251 -4.52 2.35 0.00
N LEU A 252 -5.61 2.40 0.76
CA LEU A 252 -6.47 1.23 0.99
C LEU A 252 -7.52 1.06 -0.09
N ASN A 253 -7.59 2.00 -1.05
CA ASN A 253 -8.54 1.96 -2.17
C ASN A 253 -10.01 1.80 -1.72
N ALA A 254 -10.36 2.28 -0.53
CA ALA A 254 -11.70 2.18 0.03
C ALA A 254 -12.06 3.44 0.82
N ASP A 255 -13.25 3.98 0.56
CA ASP A 255 -13.82 5.13 1.25
C ASP A 255 -15.07 4.67 2.02
N PRO A 256 -15.20 4.97 3.33
CA PRO A 256 -16.37 4.58 4.12
C PRO A 256 -17.65 5.29 3.69
N GLY A 257 -17.56 6.40 2.95
CA GLY A 257 -18.69 7.20 2.51
C GLY A 257 -19.06 7.01 1.02
N GLY A 258 -18.24 6.30 0.24
CA GLY A 258 -18.46 6.23 -1.21
C GLY A 258 -17.58 5.24 -1.96
N GLY A 259 -17.60 5.36 -3.29
CA GLY A 259 -16.80 4.52 -4.18
C GLY A 259 -17.41 3.16 -4.48
N ASN A 260 -16.55 2.21 -4.86
CA ASN A 260 -16.97 0.87 -5.31
C ASN A 260 -16.51 -0.25 -4.34
N SER A 261 -15.83 0.07 -3.23
CA SER A 261 -15.45 -0.92 -2.23
C SER A 261 -16.67 -1.58 -1.61
N LEU A 262 -16.53 -2.84 -1.18
CA LEU A 262 -17.59 -3.47 -0.40
C LEU A 262 -17.64 -2.83 0.98
N GLU A 263 -18.86 -2.65 1.50
CA GLU A 263 -19.10 -2.11 2.83
C GLU A 263 -18.54 -3.03 3.93
N GLY A 264 -18.16 -2.45 5.04
CA GLY A 264 -17.86 -3.15 6.29
C GLY A 264 -16.38 -3.24 6.65
N ALA A 265 -15.47 -3.50 5.71
CA ALA A 265 -14.06 -3.69 6.04
C ALA A 265 -13.37 -2.38 6.46
N ILE A 266 -13.49 -1.33 5.67
CA ILE A 266 -12.83 -0.04 5.96
C ILE A 266 -13.45 0.62 7.20
N GLU A 267 -14.77 0.59 7.34
CA GLU A 267 -15.48 1.14 8.50
C GLU A 267 -15.09 0.41 9.79
N THR A 268 -14.99 -0.93 9.74
CA THR A 268 -14.55 -1.75 10.87
C THR A 268 -13.09 -1.47 11.23
N LEU A 269 -12.23 -1.31 10.23
CA LEU A 269 -10.81 -1.00 10.48
C LEU A 269 -10.63 0.36 11.16
N ILE A 270 -11.24 1.42 10.63
CA ILE A 270 -11.10 2.78 11.20
C ILE A 270 -11.76 2.91 12.57
N THR A 271 -12.75 2.08 12.90
CA THR A 271 -13.43 2.07 14.22
C THR A 271 -12.93 0.95 15.13
N HIS A 272 -11.89 0.22 14.74
CA HIS A 272 -11.31 -0.84 15.55
C HIS A 272 -10.79 -0.29 16.89
N ASP A 273 -10.99 -1.02 18.00
CA ASP A 273 -10.66 -0.58 19.37
C ASP A 273 -9.17 -0.30 19.59
N ARG A 274 -8.28 -0.85 18.74
CA ARG A 274 -6.84 -0.57 18.77
C ARG A 274 -6.42 0.60 17.86
N VAL A 275 -7.34 1.23 17.13
CA VAL A 275 -7.05 2.36 16.22
C VAL A 275 -7.54 3.66 16.84
N ASN A 276 -6.70 4.70 16.81
CA ASN A 276 -7.10 6.05 17.17
C ASN A 276 -7.79 6.74 15.98
N SER A 277 -9.11 6.79 16.02
CA SER A 277 -9.95 7.46 15.00
C SER A 277 -10.49 8.82 15.46
N SER A 278 -9.89 9.42 16.48
CA SER A 278 -10.35 10.71 17.04
C SER A 278 -10.14 11.90 16.11
N PHE A 279 -9.33 11.73 15.05
CA PHE A 279 -8.98 12.78 14.09
C PHE A 279 -9.08 12.27 12.66
N THR A 280 -9.71 13.04 11.78
CA THR A 280 -9.72 12.82 10.34
C THR A 280 -8.87 13.90 9.68
N PRO A 281 -7.78 13.53 8.95
CA PRO A 281 -7.00 14.51 8.21
C PRO A 281 -7.84 15.22 7.14
N GLU A 282 -7.70 16.54 7.07
CA GLU A 282 -8.43 17.38 6.12
C GLU A 282 -7.47 18.38 5.44
N ALA A 283 -7.81 18.79 4.24
CA ALA A 283 -7.10 19.87 3.55
C ALA A 283 -7.40 21.20 4.22
N SER A 284 -6.35 21.93 4.63
CA SER A 284 -6.54 23.23 5.30
C SER A 284 -7.03 24.30 4.30
N SER A 285 -8.02 25.09 4.68
CA SER A 285 -8.58 26.17 3.86
C SER A 285 -7.60 27.32 3.56
N SER A 286 -6.48 27.41 4.29
CA SER A 286 -5.51 28.50 4.15
C SER A 286 -4.42 28.27 3.11
N SER A 287 -4.25 27.02 2.67
CA SER A 287 -3.15 26.60 1.79
C SER A 287 -3.58 25.66 0.66
N ALA A 288 -4.82 25.16 0.69
CA ALA A 288 -5.34 24.29 -0.35
C ALA A 288 -5.77 25.09 -1.59
N VAL A 289 -5.46 24.56 -2.76
CA VAL A 289 -6.19 24.94 -3.98
C VAL A 289 -7.65 24.57 -3.75
N GLU A 290 -8.56 25.54 -3.93
CA GLU A 290 -10.00 25.24 -3.89
C GLU A 290 -10.35 24.31 -5.06
N LEU A 291 -10.63 23.06 -4.73
CA LEU A 291 -11.14 22.06 -5.64
C LEU A 291 -12.59 21.77 -5.22
N PRO A 292 -13.58 22.51 -5.77
CA PRO A 292 -14.96 22.52 -5.26
C PRO A 292 -15.70 21.18 -5.43
N HIS A 293 -15.11 20.23 -6.13
CA HIS A 293 -15.62 18.87 -6.30
C HIS A 293 -15.07 17.87 -5.26
N LEU A 294 -14.16 18.31 -4.39
CA LEU A 294 -13.56 17.47 -3.36
C LEU A 294 -14.01 17.88 -1.97
N ASP A 295 -14.34 16.91 -1.15
CA ASP A 295 -14.52 17.11 0.28
C ASP A 295 -13.16 17.35 0.97
N PRO A 296 -13.10 18.04 2.12
CA PRO A 296 -11.84 18.32 2.82
C PRO A 296 -11.00 17.07 3.11
N SER A 297 -11.62 15.94 3.41
CA SER A 297 -10.96 14.67 3.73
C SER A 297 -10.59 13.81 2.53
N ASP A 298 -11.02 14.16 1.30
CA ASP A 298 -10.65 13.38 0.12
C ASP A 298 -9.14 13.39 -0.10
N THR A 299 -8.58 12.25 -0.40
CA THR A 299 -7.15 12.07 -0.64
C THR A 299 -6.83 11.79 -2.09
N ALA A 300 -7.84 11.50 -2.90
CA ALA A 300 -7.74 11.24 -4.32
C ALA A 300 -8.43 12.33 -5.15
N GLY A 301 -7.87 12.66 -6.31
CA GLY A 301 -8.38 13.72 -7.20
C GLY A 301 -9.76 13.48 -7.79
N TRP A 302 -10.28 12.25 -7.66
CA TRP A 302 -11.64 11.88 -8.08
C TRP A 302 -12.69 11.91 -6.96
N GLY A 303 -12.36 12.45 -5.77
CA GLY A 303 -13.33 12.72 -4.70
C GLY A 303 -13.60 11.51 -3.81
N LEU A 304 -12.55 10.85 -3.32
CA LEU A 304 -12.63 9.78 -2.33
C LEU A 304 -11.47 9.90 -1.32
N ARG A 305 -11.72 9.48 -0.08
CA ARG A 305 -10.71 9.25 0.93
C ARG A 305 -10.24 7.81 0.88
N VAL A 306 -9.11 7.57 0.23
CA VAL A 306 -8.56 6.21 0.04
C VAL A 306 -7.20 6.00 0.71
N ASP A 307 -6.50 7.08 1.05
CA ASP A 307 -5.19 7.07 1.72
C ASP A 307 -5.36 7.30 3.22
N TYR A 308 -4.69 6.49 4.01
CA TYR A 308 -4.85 6.49 5.45
C TYR A 308 -3.51 6.54 6.20
N VAL A 309 -3.54 7.23 7.34
CA VAL A 309 -2.55 7.16 8.41
C VAL A 309 -3.34 6.94 9.69
N LEU A 310 -3.31 5.70 10.22
CA LEU A 310 -4.11 5.27 11.36
C LEU A 310 -3.18 4.83 12.52
N PRO A 311 -2.93 5.67 13.52
CA PRO A 311 -2.11 5.31 14.67
C PRO A 311 -2.86 4.40 15.65
N SER A 312 -2.11 3.66 16.48
CA SER A 312 -2.70 2.87 17.56
C SER A 312 -3.39 3.76 18.60
N ALA A 313 -4.41 3.21 19.26
CA ALA A 313 -5.34 3.95 20.14
C ALA A 313 -4.64 4.73 21.28
N GLU A 314 -3.47 4.28 21.72
CA GLU A 314 -2.70 4.90 22.80
C GLU A 314 -1.81 6.08 22.32
N LEU A 315 -1.69 6.30 21.01
CA LEU A 315 -0.89 7.40 20.48
C LEU A 315 -1.74 8.67 20.36
N GLU A 316 -1.25 9.77 20.93
CA GLU A 316 -1.89 11.07 20.81
C GLU A 316 -1.60 11.68 19.43
N ILE A 317 -2.65 12.12 18.75
CA ILE A 317 -2.53 12.87 17.48
C ILE A 317 -2.44 14.35 17.84
N LEU A 318 -1.35 14.99 17.43
CA LEU A 318 -1.07 16.41 17.71
C LEU A 318 -1.56 17.31 16.59
N ASP A 319 -1.39 16.88 15.35
CA ASP A 319 -1.79 17.61 14.14
C ASP A 319 -1.87 16.64 12.96
N GLY A 320 -2.45 17.09 11.83
CA GLY A 320 -2.53 16.29 10.62
C GLY A 320 -3.25 16.99 9.49
N GLY A 321 -3.16 16.44 8.30
CA GLY A 321 -3.85 17.01 7.16
C GLY A 321 -3.67 16.25 5.86
N VAL A 322 -4.39 16.72 4.86
CA VAL A 322 -4.24 16.33 3.46
C VAL A 322 -3.52 17.47 2.73
N TRP A 323 -2.40 17.17 2.08
CA TRP A 323 -1.59 18.17 1.40
C TRP A 323 -2.09 18.40 -0.02
N ARG A 324 -2.92 19.43 -0.22
CA ARG A 324 -3.48 19.81 -1.53
C ARG A 324 -2.86 21.12 -2.08
N GLN A 325 -1.66 21.46 -1.68
CA GLN A 325 -0.99 22.59 -2.32
C GLN A 325 -0.51 22.18 -3.71
N SER A 326 -0.99 22.86 -4.76
CA SER A 326 -0.30 22.80 -6.03
C SER A 326 1.04 23.52 -5.86
N ALA A 327 2.14 22.84 -6.11
CA ALA A 327 3.29 23.54 -6.59
C ALA A 327 2.82 24.27 -7.88
N ASP A 328 3.14 25.55 -8.05
CA ASP A 328 2.85 26.36 -9.28
C ASP A 328 3.47 25.76 -10.56
N SER A 329 3.73 24.46 -10.56
CA SER A 329 4.41 23.71 -11.61
C SER A 329 3.50 22.61 -12.13
N GLU A 330 2.88 22.84 -13.27
CA GLU A 330 2.49 21.77 -14.21
C GLU A 330 3.69 20.85 -14.49
N PRO A 331 3.50 19.52 -14.58
CA PRO A 331 2.24 18.77 -14.57
C PRO A 331 1.86 18.25 -13.18
N GLU A 332 0.61 17.84 -13.01
CA GLU A 332 0.11 17.10 -11.87
C GLU A 332 0.99 15.87 -11.61
N VAL A 333 1.63 15.81 -10.45
CA VAL A 333 2.65 14.80 -10.17
C VAL A 333 2.07 13.50 -9.61
N SER A 334 0.82 13.53 -9.17
CA SER A 334 0.05 12.40 -8.63
C SER A 334 -1.43 12.74 -8.66
N ASP A 335 -2.26 11.75 -8.84
CA ASP A 335 -3.72 11.80 -8.67
C ASP A 335 -4.15 11.56 -7.21
N HIS A 336 -3.18 11.33 -6.31
CA HIS A 336 -3.36 11.30 -4.86
C HIS A 336 -2.67 12.48 -4.17
N TYR A 337 -3.22 12.88 -3.01
CA TYR A 337 -2.68 13.91 -2.15
C TYR A 337 -2.04 13.30 -0.91
N PRO A 338 -0.82 13.70 -0.52
CA PRO A 338 -0.19 13.20 0.69
C PRO A 338 -1.03 13.43 1.94
N VAL A 339 -1.20 12.39 2.73
CA VAL A 339 -1.85 12.41 4.05
C VAL A 339 -0.79 12.30 5.11
N TRP A 340 -0.87 13.12 6.15
CA TRP A 340 0.12 13.14 7.23
C TRP A 340 -0.52 13.33 8.60
N LEU A 341 0.14 12.82 9.62
CA LEU A 341 -0.16 13.05 11.04
C LEU A 341 1.12 13.32 11.81
N ASP A 342 1.04 14.26 12.74
CA ASP A 342 2.01 14.41 13.83
C ASP A 342 1.48 13.66 15.05
N ILE A 343 2.26 12.71 15.56
CA ILE A 343 1.87 11.87 16.69
C ILE A 343 2.90 11.94 17.83
N ALA A 344 2.40 11.96 19.06
CA ALA A 344 3.26 11.83 20.23
C ALA A 344 3.44 10.37 20.61
N ILE A 345 4.70 9.95 20.75
CA ILE A 345 5.04 8.61 21.23
C ILE A 345 5.32 8.70 22.73
N PRO A 346 4.59 7.95 23.59
CA PRO A 346 4.85 7.97 25.04
C PRO A 346 6.28 7.61 25.39
N VAL A 347 6.94 8.42 26.22
CA VAL A 347 8.28 8.11 26.72
C VAL A 347 8.17 6.97 27.73
N SER A 348 8.95 5.91 27.56
CA SER A 348 8.99 4.79 28.50
C SER A 348 9.40 5.30 29.89
N GLY A 349 8.47 5.33 30.84
CA GLY A 349 8.75 5.73 32.22
C GLY A 349 8.03 6.97 32.74
N SER A 350 7.08 7.53 32.02
CA SER A 350 6.12 8.49 32.63
C SER A 350 4.98 7.70 33.27
N PRO A 351 4.67 7.93 34.57
CA PRO A 351 3.66 7.20 35.30
C PRO A 351 2.25 7.54 34.82
#